data_8376c1f7c4d43a13545308c2a9d3ab95
#
_entry.id   8376c1f7c4d43a13545308c2a9d3ab95
#
_cell.length_a   1.000
_cell.length_b   1.000
_cell.length_c   1.000
_cell.angle_alpha   90.00
_cell.angle_beta   90.00
_cell.angle_gamma   90.00
#
_symmetry.space_group_name_H-M   'P 1'
#
loop_
_entity.id
_entity.type
_entity.pdbx_description
1 polymer ?
#
loop_
_entity_poly.entity_id
_entity_poly.type
_entity_poly.pdbx_seq_one_letter_code
_entity_poly.pdbx_strand_id
1 'polypeptide(L)'
;SHKPLNWEYSMPVAETASTFNENIIMNAVIDETEDKEVKLGLIENQLQDLCQIICDIYSRYLFEKAVFDRRSDEFLFTDQLNEIMLDAQKQAYGDGLDPNCLHPYMWVCKSHYYSSDLSYYNWPYAFGGLFARGLVVKYQEMGKEKFVPKYKEMLHTTTVASVEDTAKVLGIDLTDEAFWISALETAKSRIEEFIELSKWG
;
A
#
# COMPACT_ATOMS: atom_id res chain seq x y z
N SER A 1 10.29 -26.32 4.49
CA SER A 1 11.16 -25.37 5.20
C SER A 1 12.44 -25.18 4.41
N HIS A 2 12.85 -23.93 4.21
CA HIS A 2 14.10 -23.60 3.55
C HIS A 2 15.31 -23.85 4.45
N LYS A 3 16.47 -24.01 3.80
CA LYS A 3 17.77 -24.02 4.52
C LYS A 3 18.05 -22.61 5.09
N PRO A 4 18.84 -22.46 6.16
CA PRO A 4 19.14 -21.16 6.77
C PRO A 4 19.63 -20.09 5.81
N LEU A 5 20.35 -20.44 4.76
CA LEU A 5 20.82 -19.51 3.71
C LEU A 5 19.70 -18.90 2.86
N ASN A 6 18.49 -19.46 2.92
CA ASN A 6 17.33 -19.03 2.15
C ASN A 6 16.18 -18.56 3.08
N TRP A 7 16.49 -17.89 4.18
CA TRP A 7 15.46 -17.33 5.07
C TRP A 7 15.15 -15.87 4.79
N GLU A 8 16.02 -15.20 4.04
CA GLU A 8 15.80 -13.83 3.64
C GLU A 8 14.87 -13.75 2.42
N TYR A 9 14.00 -12.78 2.39
CA TYR A 9 13.09 -12.47 1.29
C TYR A 9 13.15 -10.97 0.96
N SER A 10 12.74 -10.62 -0.25
CA SER A 10 12.80 -9.24 -0.69
C SER A 10 11.76 -8.36 0.03
N MET A 11 12.14 -7.12 0.32
CA MET A 11 11.29 -6.15 1.01
C MET A 11 9.89 -5.96 0.40
N PRO A 12 9.71 -5.91 -0.94
CA PRO A 12 8.39 -5.74 -1.53
C PRO A 12 7.36 -6.78 -1.13
N VAL A 13 7.80 -8.02 -0.86
CA VAL A 13 6.89 -9.12 -0.47
C VAL A 13 6.80 -9.34 1.04
N ALA A 14 7.59 -8.60 1.82
CA ALA A 14 7.66 -8.75 3.27
C ALA A 14 6.28 -8.62 3.93
N GLU A 15 5.54 -7.58 3.57
CA GLU A 15 4.23 -7.25 4.15
C GLU A 15 3.06 -7.92 3.41
N THR A 16 3.31 -8.64 2.31
CA THR A 16 2.24 -9.19 1.48
C THR A 16 1.36 -10.17 2.25
N ALA A 17 1.95 -11.07 3.03
CA ALA A 17 1.19 -12.11 3.72
C ALA A 17 0.36 -11.55 4.87
N SER A 18 0.91 -10.62 5.66
CA SER A 18 0.21 -9.97 6.77
C SER A 18 -0.95 -9.14 6.23
N THR A 19 -0.69 -8.27 5.27
CA THR A 19 -1.71 -7.41 4.68
C THR A 19 -2.78 -8.20 3.91
N PHE A 20 -2.44 -9.28 3.23
CA PHE A 20 -3.43 -10.15 2.58
C PHE A 20 -4.38 -10.76 3.61
N ASN A 21 -3.85 -11.37 4.68
CA ASN A 21 -4.67 -11.99 5.72
C ASN A 21 -5.53 -10.96 6.45
N GLU A 22 -4.99 -9.79 6.75
CA GLU A 22 -5.73 -8.67 7.33
C GLU A 22 -6.91 -8.24 6.45
N ASN A 23 -6.69 -8.05 5.15
CA ASN A 23 -7.77 -7.72 4.22
C ASN A 23 -8.85 -8.80 4.15
N ILE A 24 -8.49 -10.09 4.13
CA ILE A 24 -9.46 -11.19 4.11
C ILE A 24 -10.30 -11.19 5.39
N ILE A 25 -9.67 -11.04 6.55
CA ILE A 25 -10.37 -11.03 7.84
C ILE A 25 -11.25 -9.78 7.95
N MET A 26 -10.72 -8.61 7.63
CA MET A 26 -11.46 -7.36 7.73
C MET A 26 -12.68 -7.35 6.80
N ASN A 27 -12.52 -7.83 5.55
CA ASN A 27 -13.65 -7.95 4.64
C ASN A 27 -14.74 -8.88 5.20
N ALA A 28 -14.35 -10.04 5.76
CA ALA A 28 -15.32 -10.97 6.37
C ALA A 28 -16.04 -10.32 7.56
N VAL A 29 -15.32 -9.61 8.43
CA VAL A 29 -15.92 -8.90 9.58
C VAL A 29 -16.89 -7.82 9.12
N ILE A 30 -16.52 -7.02 8.11
CA ILE A 30 -17.39 -5.98 7.54
C ILE A 30 -18.65 -6.62 6.95
N ASP A 31 -18.50 -7.70 6.19
CA ASP A 31 -19.63 -8.36 5.50
C ASP A 31 -20.60 -9.03 6.50
N GLU A 32 -20.11 -9.57 7.63
CA GLU A 32 -20.91 -10.18 8.69
C GLU A 32 -21.49 -9.16 9.70
N THR A 33 -21.03 -7.91 9.69
CA THR A 33 -21.50 -6.87 10.62
C THR A 33 -22.86 -6.32 10.19
N GLU A 34 -23.90 -6.54 11.04
CA GLU A 34 -25.26 -6.06 10.81
C GLU A 34 -25.47 -4.61 11.32
N ASP A 35 -24.78 -4.24 12.40
CA ASP A 35 -24.85 -2.88 12.95
C ASP A 35 -24.24 -1.86 12.00
N LYS A 36 -25.06 -0.92 11.55
CA LYS A 36 -24.68 0.07 10.53
C LYS A 36 -23.55 1.01 11.01
N GLU A 37 -23.59 1.46 12.27
CA GLU A 37 -22.58 2.38 12.81
C GLU A 37 -21.24 1.66 12.98
N VAL A 38 -21.27 0.43 13.50
CA VAL A 38 -20.07 -0.40 13.63
C VAL A 38 -19.48 -0.70 12.26
N LYS A 39 -20.32 -1.07 11.29
CA LYS A 39 -19.88 -1.35 9.92
C LYS A 39 -19.24 -0.11 9.26
N LEU A 40 -19.85 1.06 9.43
CA LEU A 40 -19.32 2.31 8.92
C LEU A 40 -17.93 2.62 9.51
N GLY A 41 -17.75 2.45 10.83
CA GLY A 41 -16.46 2.65 11.48
C GLY A 41 -15.38 1.67 11.02
N LEU A 42 -15.75 0.41 10.74
CA LEU A 42 -14.81 -0.58 10.20
C LEU A 42 -14.37 -0.22 8.78
N ILE A 43 -15.30 0.22 7.94
CA ILE A 43 -14.99 0.67 6.57
C ILE A 43 -14.14 1.93 6.61
N GLU A 44 -14.45 2.89 7.48
CA GLU A 44 -13.65 4.11 7.66
C GLU A 44 -12.20 3.79 8.00
N ASN A 45 -11.96 2.91 8.97
CA ASN A 45 -10.61 2.46 9.33
C ASN A 45 -9.88 1.83 8.13
N GLN A 46 -10.55 0.94 7.38
CA GLN A 46 -9.96 0.32 6.19
C GLN A 46 -9.61 1.34 5.11
N LEU A 47 -10.43 2.39 4.93
CA LEU A 47 -10.18 3.47 3.98
C LEU A 47 -9.05 4.41 4.43
N GLN A 48 -8.92 4.65 5.75
CA GLN A 48 -7.80 5.43 6.31
C GLN A 48 -6.47 4.72 6.08
N ASP A 49 -6.40 3.41 6.34
CA ASP A 49 -5.21 2.59 6.09
C ASP A 49 -4.84 2.60 4.60
N LEU A 50 -5.84 2.49 3.74
CA LEU A 50 -5.64 2.58 2.29
C LEU A 50 -5.13 3.96 1.85
N CYS A 51 -5.68 5.03 2.40
CA CYS A 51 -5.23 6.40 2.12
C CYS A 51 -3.77 6.59 2.53
N GLN A 52 -3.36 6.01 3.66
CA GLN A 52 -1.95 6.01 4.06
C GLN A 52 -1.07 5.31 3.02
N ILE A 53 -1.46 4.14 2.53
CA ILE A 53 -0.69 3.37 1.55
C ILE A 53 -0.60 4.10 0.21
N ILE A 54 -1.71 4.65 -0.28
CA ILE A 54 -1.77 5.27 -1.62
C ILE A 54 -1.26 6.72 -1.58
N CYS A 55 -1.80 7.56 -0.68
CA CYS A 55 -1.53 8.99 -0.69
C CYS A 55 -0.31 9.38 0.14
N ASP A 56 -0.24 8.96 1.43
CA ASP A 56 0.87 9.36 2.30
C ASP A 56 2.20 8.77 1.81
N ILE A 57 2.23 7.47 1.48
CA ILE A 57 3.43 6.83 0.94
C ILE A 57 3.86 7.46 -0.38
N TYR A 58 2.92 7.83 -1.26
CA TYR A 58 3.24 8.49 -2.52
C TYR A 58 3.81 9.90 -2.28
N SER A 59 3.27 10.65 -1.32
CA SER A 59 3.85 11.96 -0.94
C SER A 59 5.28 11.82 -0.45
N ARG A 60 5.57 10.79 0.33
CA ARG A 60 6.93 10.50 0.81
C ARG A 60 7.89 10.16 -0.33
N TYR A 61 7.44 9.38 -1.30
CA TYR A 61 8.23 9.06 -2.48
C TYR A 61 8.54 10.31 -3.30
N LEU A 62 7.54 11.15 -3.55
CA LEU A 62 7.71 12.41 -4.29
C LEU A 62 8.69 13.34 -3.59
N PHE A 63 8.59 13.47 -2.27
CA PHE A 63 9.51 14.26 -1.46
C PHE A 63 10.95 13.74 -1.60
N GLU A 64 11.16 12.46 -1.35
CA GLU A 64 12.49 11.84 -1.38
C GLU A 64 13.11 11.95 -2.77
N LYS A 65 12.32 11.69 -3.83
CA LYS A 65 12.76 11.87 -5.21
C LYS A 65 13.20 13.30 -5.50
N ALA A 66 12.40 14.30 -5.13
CA ALA A 66 12.74 15.70 -5.36
C ALA A 66 13.99 16.12 -4.59
N VAL A 67 14.18 15.63 -3.36
CA VAL A 67 15.39 15.86 -2.57
C VAL A 67 16.60 15.23 -3.25
N PHE A 68 16.52 13.98 -3.72
CA PHE A 68 17.63 13.33 -4.42
C PHE A 68 17.97 14.02 -5.74
N ASP A 69 16.98 14.43 -6.51
CA ASP A 69 17.18 15.13 -7.79
C ASP A 69 17.89 16.48 -7.60
N ARG A 70 17.57 17.22 -6.52
CA ARG A 70 18.09 18.59 -6.31
C ARG A 70 19.41 18.61 -5.52
N ARG A 71 19.61 17.72 -4.55
CA ARG A 71 20.78 17.73 -3.67
C ARG A 71 22.11 17.48 -4.37
N SER A 72 22.10 16.98 -5.60
CA SER A 72 23.31 16.82 -6.41
C SER A 72 23.90 18.17 -6.83
N ASP A 73 23.05 19.17 -7.00
CA ASP A 73 23.42 20.47 -7.58
C ASP A 73 23.36 21.61 -6.55
N GLU A 74 22.64 21.45 -5.45
CA GLU A 74 22.44 22.48 -4.43
C GLU A 74 22.36 21.91 -3.01
N PHE A 75 22.68 22.74 -2.02
CA PHE A 75 22.40 22.44 -0.62
C PHE A 75 20.97 22.87 -0.29
N LEU A 76 20.15 21.92 0.22
CA LEU A 76 18.77 22.19 0.56
C LEU A 76 18.65 22.61 2.04
N PHE A 77 18.17 23.81 2.28
CA PHE A 77 17.84 24.32 3.60
C PHE A 77 16.42 23.91 4.01
N THR A 78 16.09 24.11 5.29
CA THR A 78 14.79 23.72 5.87
C THR A 78 13.60 24.28 5.09
N ASP A 79 13.65 25.53 4.65
CA ASP A 79 12.54 26.16 3.92
C ASP A 79 12.29 25.47 2.58
N GLN A 80 13.36 25.12 1.85
CA GLN A 80 13.28 24.38 0.59
C GLN A 80 12.75 22.96 0.80
N LEU A 81 13.17 22.28 1.88
CA LEU A 81 12.62 20.96 2.22
C LEU A 81 11.13 21.03 2.59
N ASN A 82 10.72 22.09 3.30
CA ASN A 82 9.31 22.33 3.62
C ASN A 82 8.47 22.57 2.35
N GLU A 83 8.98 23.38 1.41
CA GLU A 83 8.32 23.61 0.12
C GLU A 83 8.15 22.30 -0.66
N ILE A 84 9.21 21.48 -0.76
CA ILE A 84 9.16 20.19 -1.44
C ILE A 84 8.12 19.26 -0.77
N MET A 85 8.07 19.24 0.57
CA MET A 85 7.11 18.41 1.29
C MET A 85 5.67 18.86 1.07
N LEU A 86 5.41 20.18 1.09
CA LEU A 86 4.07 20.72 0.81
C LEU A 86 3.63 20.43 -0.63
N ASP A 87 4.52 20.54 -1.59
CA ASP A 87 4.25 20.23 -2.99
C ASP A 87 3.97 18.72 -3.18
N ALA A 88 4.77 17.87 -2.55
CA ALA A 88 4.56 16.43 -2.56
C ALA A 88 3.19 16.02 -1.98
N GLN A 89 2.76 16.66 -0.88
CA GLN A 89 1.43 16.42 -0.31
C GLN A 89 0.31 16.87 -1.27
N LYS A 90 0.43 18.05 -1.87
CA LYS A 90 -0.55 18.53 -2.86
C LYS A 90 -0.68 17.60 -4.05
N GLN A 91 0.44 17.10 -4.56
CA GLN A 91 0.43 16.16 -5.69
C GLN A 91 -0.21 14.82 -5.31
N ALA A 92 0.09 14.30 -4.11
CA ALA A 92 -0.36 12.98 -3.69
C ALA A 92 -1.83 12.94 -3.28
N TYR A 93 -2.34 14.00 -2.67
CA TYR A 93 -3.69 14.04 -2.12
C TYR A 93 -4.68 14.83 -3.02
N GLY A 94 -4.18 15.57 -4.01
CA GLY A 94 -5.04 16.43 -4.84
C GLY A 94 -5.82 17.43 -3.99
N ASP A 95 -7.13 17.41 -4.11
CA ASP A 95 -8.08 18.21 -3.35
C ASP A 95 -8.64 17.51 -2.10
N GLY A 96 -8.09 16.34 -1.76
CA GLY A 96 -8.52 15.54 -0.59
C GLY A 96 -8.09 16.09 0.76
N LEU A 97 -7.15 17.05 0.81
CA LEU A 97 -6.71 17.74 2.03
C LEU A 97 -6.98 19.24 1.94
N ASP A 98 -7.35 19.83 3.09
CA ASP A 98 -7.41 21.28 3.20
C ASP A 98 -6.00 21.87 2.96
N PRO A 99 -5.82 22.74 1.94
CA PRO A 99 -4.52 23.31 1.61
C PRO A 99 -3.92 24.16 2.73
N ASN A 100 -4.74 24.60 3.72
CA ASN A 100 -4.27 25.32 4.89
C ASN A 100 -3.80 24.40 6.04
N CYS A 101 -4.06 23.09 5.94
CA CYS A 101 -3.75 22.09 6.97
C CYS A 101 -2.62 21.14 6.56
N LEU A 102 -1.89 21.43 5.48
CA LEU A 102 -0.73 20.64 5.07
C LEU A 102 0.41 20.76 6.07
N HIS A 103 1.20 19.71 6.24
CA HIS A 103 2.23 19.64 7.25
C HIS A 103 3.65 19.80 6.65
N PRO A 104 4.26 21.00 6.70
CA PRO A 104 5.55 21.27 6.06
C PRO A 104 6.70 20.43 6.66
N TYR A 105 6.61 20.04 7.91
CA TYR A 105 7.64 19.27 8.63
C TYR A 105 7.37 17.77 8.67
N MET A 106 6.50 17.22 7.83
CA MET A 106 6.23 15.78 7.77
C MET A 106 7.52 14.96 7.59
N TRP A 107 8.48 15.48 6.82
CA TRP A 107 9.76 14.82 6.59
C TRP A 107 10.61 14.67 7.86
N VAL A 108 10.46 15.55 8.87
CA VAL A 108 11.27 15.51 10.11
C VAL A 108 10.96 14.26 10.94
N CYS A 109 9.72 13.82 10.95
CA CYS A 109 9.29 12.69 11.79
C CYS A 109 9.40 11.31 11.10
N LYS A 110 9.91 11.24 9.87
CA LYS A 110 10.04 9.98 9.12
C LYS A 110 11.49 9.47 9.19
N SER A 111 11.74 8.55 10.11
CA SER A 111 13.08 7.98 10.37
C SER A 111 13.74 7.39 9.12
N HIS A 112 12.96 6.90 8.14
CA HIS A 112 13.45 6.31 6.91
C HIS A 112 14.33 7.26 6.09
N TYR A 113 14.07 8.58 6.12
CA TYR A 113 14.89 9.55 5.39
C TYR A 113 16.30 9.76 5.97
N TYR A 114 16.53 9.31 7.20
CA TYR A 114 17.79 9.49 7.93
C TYR A 114 18.62 8.19 7.99
N SER A 115 18.19 7.16 7.31
CA SER A 115 18.93 5.90 7.21
C SER A 115 19.69 5.84 5.89
N SER A 116 21.03 5.79 5.96
CA SER A 116 21.90 5.77 4.79
C SER A 116 21.70 4.53 3.90
N ASP A 117 21.16 3.46 4.48
CA ASP A 117 21.04 2.16 3.81
C ASP A 117 19.64 1.92 3.21
N LEU A 118 18.71 2.86 3.38
CA LEU A 118 17.29 2.67 3.07
C LEU A 118 16.71 3.77 2.18
N SER A 119 17.30 3.99 0.99
CA SER A 119 16.73 4.92 0.02
C SER A 119 15.38 4.40 -0.50
N TYR A 120 14.40 5.30 -0.63
CA TYR A 120 13.05 4.99 -1.10
C TYR A 120 12.34 3.88 -0.32
N TYR A 121 12.68 3.67 0.93
CA TYR A 121 12.16 2.56 1.74
C TYR A 121 10.63 2.55 1.89
N ASN A 122 9.96 3.67 1.68
CA ASN A 122 8.50 3.75 1.86
C ASN A 122 7.71 3.01 0.76
N TRP A 123 8.22 2.88 -0.47
CA TRP A 123 7.49 2.25 -1.56
C TRP A 123 7.11 0.77 -1.34
N PRO A 124 7.87 -0.05 -0.59
CA PRO A 124 7.47 -1.43 -0.32
C PRO A 124 6.12 -1.55 0.40
N TYR A 125 5.72 -0.57 1.20
CA TYR A 125 4.41 -0.55 1.84
C TYR A 125 3.27 -0.36 0.81
N ALA A 126 3.45 0.55 -0.15
CA ALA A 126 2.50 0.73 -1.23
C ALA A 126 2.41 -0.51 -2.13
N PHE A 127 3.57 -1.07 -2.49
CA PHE A 127 3.61 -2.32 -3.26
C PHE A 127 2.90 -3.45 -2.52
N GLY A 128 3.29 -3.75 -1.28
CA GLY A 128 2.73 -4.84 -0.49
C GLY A 128 1.23 -4.68 -0.26
N GLY A 129 0.77 -3.46 0.05
CA GLY A 129 -0.64 -3.16 0.26
C GLY A 129 -1.49 -3.33 -1.01
N LEU A 130 -1.02 -2.84 -2.16
CA LEU A 130 -1.72 -3.01 -3.44
C LEU A 130 -1.63 -4.45 -3.95
N PHE A 131 -0.47 -5.09 -3.83
CA PHE A 131 -0.30 -6.48 -4.22
C PHE A 131 -1.22 -7.41 -3.41
N ALA A 132 -1.29 -7.22 -2.09
CA ALA A 132 -2.20 -7.97 -1.23
C ALA A 132 -3.68 -7.80 -1.64
N ARG A 133 -4.10 -6.60 -2.05
CA ARG A 133 -5.46 -6.36 -2.56
C ARG A 133 -5.69 -7.08 -3.90
N GLY A 134 -4.72 -7.05 -4.81
CA GLY A 134 -4.77 -7.84 -6.04
C GLY A 134 -4.85 -9.34 -5.77
N LEU A 135 -4.19 -9.83 -4.73
CA LEU A 135 -4.32 -11.22 -4.29
C LEU A 135 -5.72 -11.54 -3.75
N VAL A 136 -6.40 -10.60 -3.09
CA VAL A 136 -7.81 -10.77 -2.68
C VAL A 136 -8.70 -10.94 -3.92
N VAL A 137 -8.52 -10.13 -4.95
CA VAL A 137 -9.22 -10.29 -6.24
C VAL A 137 -8.95 -11.68 -6.83
N LYS A 138 -7.70 -12.11 -6.88
CA LYS A 138 -7.35 -13.46 -7.37
C LYS A 138 -7.95 -14.58 -6.53
N TYR A 139 -8.02 -14.40 -5.22
CA TYR A 139 -8.71 -15.34 -4.33
C TYR A 139 -10.20 -15.47 -4.68
N GLN A 140 -10.87 -14.36 -4.93
CA GLN A 140 -12.29 -14.34 -5.32
C GLN A 140 -12.51 -15.00 -6.70
N GLU A 141 -11.64 -14.71 -7.68
CA GLU A 141 -11.70 -15.29 -9.03
C GLU A 141 -11.46 -16.80 -9.03
N MET A 142 -10.45 -17.27 -8.32
CA MET A 142 -10.02 -18.66 -8.35
C MET A 142 -10.82 -19.57 -7.41
N GLY A 143 -11.34 -18.99 -6.34
CA GLY A 143 -11.93 -19.72 -5.24
C GLY A 143 -10.89 -20.38 -4.32
N LYS A 144 -11.29 -20.64 -3.07
CA LYS A 144 -10.43 -21.14 -1.98
C LYS A 144 -9.62 -22.39 -2.36
N GLU A 145 -10.27 -23.37 -2.98
CA GLU A 145 -9.66 -24.68 -3.28
C GLU A 145 -8.48 -24.58 -4.27
N LYS A 146 -8.56 -23.66 -5.23
CA LYS A 146 -7.51 -23.44 -6.23
C LYS A 146 -6.46 -22.43 -5.77
N PHE A 147 -6.89 -21.40 -5.07
CA PHE A 147 -6.02 -20.31 -4.64
C PHE A 147 -5.07 -20.73 -3.52
N VAL A 148 -5.58 -21.34 -2.44
CA VAL A 148 -4.78 -21.60 -1.23
C VAL A 148 -3.52 -22.43 -1.49
N PRO A 149 -3.56 -23.53 -2.28
CA PRO A 149 -2.34 -24.26 -2.60
C PRO A 149 -1.30 -23.40 -3.34
N LYS A 150 -1.72 -22.62 -4.33
CA LYS A 150 -0.84 -21.74 -5.10
C LYS A 150 -0.31 -20.56 -4.27
N TYR A 151 -1.12 -20.02 -3.37
CA TYR A 151 -0.70 -18.98 -2.44
C TYR A 151 0.41 -19.48 -1.50
N LYS A 152 0.25 -20.70 -0.97
CA LYS A 152 1.31 -21.33 -0.17
C LYS A 152 2.59 -21.57 -0.97
N GLU A 153 2.46 -21.98 -2.22
CA GLU A 153 3.58 -22.14 -3.14
C GLU A 153 4.26 -20.77 -3.39
N MET A 154 3.49 -19.73 -3.69
CA MET A 154 3.97 -18.35 -3.84
C MET A 154 4.77 -17.91 -2.61
N LEU A 155 4.22 -18.06 -1.40
CA LEU A 155 4.93 -17.72 -0.17
C LEU A 155 6.22 -18.53 0.03
N HIS A 156 6.24 -19.79 -0.44
CA HIS A 156 7.43 -20.63 -0.38
C HIS A 156 8.53 -20.15 -1.34
N THR A 157 8.18 -19.53 -2.44
CA THR A 157 9.15 -19.05 -3.45
C THR A 157 9.75 -17.69 -3.12
N THR A 158 9.19 -16.91 -2.20
CA THR A 158 9.63 -15.55 -1.87
C THR A 158 11.10 -15.41 -1.49
N THR A 159 11.71 -16.47 -0.97
CA THR A 159 13.11 -16.50 -0.52
C THR A 159 14.09 -17.03 -1.55
N VAL A 160 13.62 -17.53 -2.69
CA VAL A 160 14.44 -18.21 -3.71
C VAL A 160 14.15 -17.74 -5.14
N ALA A 161 13.20 -16.85 -5.33
CA ALA A 161 12.81 -16.32 -6.62
C ALA A 161 12.71 -14.78 -6.58
N SER A 162 12.71 -14.15 -7.76
CA SER A 162 12.41 -12.73 -7.89
C SER A 162 10.96 -12.43 -7.49
N VAL A 163 10.64 -11.15 -7.26
CA VAL A 163 9.26 -10.73 -6.96
C VAL A 163 8.32 -11.09 -8.11
N GLU A 164 8.79 -10.87 -9.33
CA GLU A 164 8.05 -11.17 -10.57
C GLU A 164 7.77 -12.68 -10.70
N ASP A 165 8.77 -13.53 -10.46
CA ASP A 165 8.59 -14.98 -10.54
C ASP A 165 7.73 -15.51 -9.42
N THR A 166 7.81 -14.91 -8.24
CA THR A 166 6.92 -15.19 -7.11
C THR A 166 5.46 -14.90 -7.48
N ALA A 167 5.18 -13.75 -8.12
CA ALA A 167 3.84 -13.38 -8.56
C ALA A 167 3.30 -14.31 -9.67
N LYS A 168 4.16 -14.77 -10.59
CA LYS A 168 3.79 -15.70 -11.68
C LYS A 168 3.27 -17.04 -11.17
N VAL A 169 3.58 -17.47 -9.95
CA VAL A 169 3.00 -18.69 -9.34
C VAL A 169 1.47 -18.62 -9.31
N LEU A 170 0.92 -17.42 -9.11
CA LEU A 170 -0.52 -17.14 -9.15
C LEU A 170 -1.01 -16.65 -10.52
N GLY A 171 -0.15 -16.69 -11.54
CA GLY A 171 -0.47 -16.20 -12.89
C GLY A 171 -0.57 -14.67 -12.95
N ILE A 172 0.13 -13.97 -12.08
CA ILE A 172 0.14 -12.51 -12.01
C ILE A 172 1.38 -12.00 -12.76
N ASP A 173 1.15 -11.09 -13.70
CA ASP A 173 2.19 -10.29 -14.34
C ASP A 173 2.21 -8.92 -13.67
N LEU A 174 3.30 -8.59 -12.98
CA LEU A 174 3.45 -7.31 -12.27
C LEU A 174 3.64 -6.12 -13.22
N THR A 175 3.93 -6.36 -14.50
CA THR A 175 4.03 -5.33 -15.54
C THR A 175 2.67 -5.00 -16.17
N ASP A 176 1.66 -5.84 -15.94
CA ASP A 176 0.30 -5.62 -16.42
C ASP A 176 -0.44 -4.62 -15.50
N GLU A 177 -0.75 -3.44 -16.04
CA GLU A 177 -1.50 -2.41 -15.33
C GLU A 177 -2.89 -2.89 -14.88
N ALA A 178 -3.50 -3.82 -15.62
CA ALA A 178 -4.83 -4.34 -15.29
C ALA A 178 -4.87 -5.01 -13.92
N PHE A 179 -3.78 -5.66 -13.50
CA PHE A 179 -3.67 -6.23 -12.16
C PHE A 179 -3.79 -5.14 -11.07
N TRP A 180 -3.03 -4.05 -11.22
CA TRP A 180 -3.02 -2.95 -10.24
C TRP A 180 -4.34 -2.18 -10.25
N ILE A 181 -4.94 -1.96 -11.42
CA ILE A 181 -6.25 -1.35 -11.56
C ILE A 181 -7.30 -2.20 -10.83
N SER A 182 -7.27 -3.53 -10.95
CA SER A 182 -8.20 -4.41 -10.24
C SER A 182 -8.09 -4.29 -8.72
N ALA A 183 -6.86 -4.12 -8.21
CA ALA A 183 -6.62 -3.87 -6.78
C ALA A 183 -7.21 -2.52 -6.32
N LEU A 184 -7.10 -1.47 -7.14
CA LEU A 184 -7.65 -0.14 -6.86
C LEU A 184 -9.20 -0.12 -6.96
N GLU A 185 -9.80 -0.89 -7.85
CA GLU A 185 -11.27 -0.99 -7.96
C GLU A 185 -11.89 -1.58 -6.67
N THR A 186 -11.17 -2.42 -5.91
CA THR A 186 -11.63 -2.86 -4.59
C THR A 186 -11.77 -1.69 -3.61
N ALA A 187 -10.88 -0.71 -3.70
CA ALA A 187 -10.94 0.51 -2.91
C ALA A 187 -12.16 1.37 -3.28
N LYS A 188 -12.39 1.55 -4.57
CA LYS A 188 -13.53 2.31 -5.09
C LYS A 188 -14.86 1.71 -4.62
N SER A 189 -15.02 0.40 -4.73
CA SER A 189 -16.23 -0.29 -4.24
C SER A 189 -16.46 -0.04 -2.75
N ARG A 190 -15.40 -0.01 -1.95
CA ARG A 190 -15.49 0.22 -0.51
C ARG A 190 -15.82 1.70 -0.18
N ILE A 191 -15.32 2.65 -0.99
CA ILE A 191 -15.70 4.07 -0.90
C ILE A 191 -17.18 4.25 -1.23
N GLU A 192 -17.67 3.61 -2.28
CA GLU A 192 -19.08 3.66 -2.67
C GLU A 192 -20.01 3.11 -1.57
N GLU A 193 -19.62 1.98 -0.94
CA GLU A 193 -20.34 1.42 0.20
C GLU A 193 -20.33 2.37 1.40
N PHE A 194 -19.20 2.99 1.72
CA PHE A 194 -19.11 3.99 2.79
C PHE A 194 -20.04 5.17 2.55
N ILE A 195 -20.03 5.73 1.33
CA ILE A 195 -20.89 6.85 0.95
C ILE A 195 -22.37 6.45 1.09
N GLU A 196 -22.75 5.25 0.65
CA GLU A 196 -24.12 4.79 0.74
C GLU A 196 -24.57 4.61 2.19
N LEU A 197 -23.73 4.00 3.03
CA LEU A 197 -24.02 3.83 4.45
C LEU A 197 -24.03 5.16 5.21
N SER A 198 -23.25 6.16 4.81
CA SER A 198 -23.19 7.46 5.47
C SER A 198 -24.36 8.38 5.15
N LYS A 199 -25.18 8.07 4.15
CA LYS A 199 -26.41 8.80 3.89
C LYS A 199 -27.42 8.54 5.02
N TRP A 200 -27.50 9.51 5.92
CA TRP A 200 -28.54 9.54 6.94
C TRP A 200 -29.84 10.03 6.27
N GLY A 201 -30.92 9.26 6.43
CA GLY A 201 -32.24 9.66 5.99
C GLY A 201 -32.81 10.77 6.86
#